data_b36ac40d7029bab96c84b0f8d3d54889
#
_entry.id   b36ac40d7029bab96c84b0f8d3d54889
#
_cell.length_a   1.000
_cell.length_b   1.000
_cell.length_c   1.000
_cell.angle_alpha   90.00
_cell.angle_beta   90.00
_cell.angle_gamma   90.00
#
_symmetry.space_group_name_H-M   'P 1'
#
loop_
_entity.id
_entity.type
_entity.pdbx_description
1 polymer ?
#
loop_
_entity_poly.entity_id
_entity_poly.type
_entity_poly.pdbx_seq_one_letter_code
_entity_poly.pdbx_strand_id
1 'polypeptide(L)'
;MKLFKAMLCSVAALSLLLPAAHAQAAPTVVKIALTQPTGHPTTDLIRGQFKKTIEEKTNGRFRIDVFDNYSFGNFEAVVQGLQFGMLQFAQESPSNLSIYDPKLMIFDLPYLMPDYDAVNILLDGKVGKELSRSLEKIGIKGMGWIALGTRFYWMNKPFHTMAEAKSMKIRATASKVHISMTKAFGMNPMAWSETFTALQQGTVAGVDVDIHSAVSANLHEVAPHLVLSGHFYTPHLFMASAKFMDSLSPEDRKIFEETFAEVQKIQRSAIHTGEQKLIEKLRAQGVDVIELSPEARAEFMNAGKAIWKDF
;
A
#
# COMPACT_ATOMS: atom_id res chain seq x y z
N MET A 1 -47.91 -37.00 75.90
CA MET A 1 -48.39 -38.18 75.20
C MET A 1 -49.08 -37.73 73.90
N LYS A 2 -48.44 -38.04 72.74
CA LYS A 2 -49.00 -38.01 71.39
C LYS A 2 -49.42 -36.58 70.89
N LEU A 3 -48.85 -35.95 69.91
CA LEU A 3 -48.68 -36.25 68.50
C LEU A 3 -47.82 -35.17 67.88
N PHE A 4 -46.64 -35.48 67.42
CA PHE A 4 -45.92 -34.72 66.44
C PHE A 4 -45.61 -35.63 65.27
N LYS A 5 -46.43 -35.57 64.27
CA LYS A 5 -46.18 -36.26 63.02
C LYS A 5 -46.14 -35.26 61.85
N ALA A 6 -44.94 -35.17 61.31
CA ALA A 6 -44.63 -35.06 59.88
C ALA A 6 -45.28 -33.90 59.11
N MET A 7 -44.50 -32.89 58.90
CA MET A 7 -44.64 -31.97 57.78
C MET A 7 -43.41 -32.17 56.89
N LEU A 8 -43.48 -33.07 55.91
CA LEU A 8 -42.54 -33.26 54.85
C LEU A 8 -42.67 -32.06 53.89
N CYS A 9 -41.77 -31.14 53.99
CA CYS A 9 -41.61 -30.09 52.98
C CYS A 9 -41.02 -30.68 51.69
N SER A 10 -41.87 -30.78 50.66
CA SER A 10 -41.46 -31.04 49.28
C SER A 10 -40.72 -29.77 48.76
N VAL A 11 -39.40 -29.79 48.82
CA VAL A 11 -38.58 -28.81 48.11
C VAL A 11 -38.59 -29.19 46.65
N ALA A 12 -39.48 -28.54 45.88
CA ALA A 12 -39.40 -28.58 44.43
C ALA A 12 -38.10 -27.92 43.98
N ALA A 13 -37.19 -28.75 43.51
CA ALA A 13 -35.98 -28.28 42.85
C ALA A 13 -36.36 -27.59 41.52
N LEU A 14 -36.54 -26.26 41.57
CA LEU A 14 -36.67 -25.42 40.39
C LEU A 14 -35.26 -25.29 39.78
N SER A 15 -34.94 -26.22 38.89
CA SER A 15 -33.71 -26.15 38.08
C SER A 15 -33.80 -24.91 37.21
N LEU A 16 -33.18 -23.79 37.67
CA LEU A 16 -32.90 -22.61 36.88
C LEU A 16 -31.99 -23.05 35.71
N LEU A 17 -32.57 -23.31 34.55
CA LEU A 17 -31.89 -23.33 33.28
C LEU A 17 -31.38 -21.88 33.01
N LEU A 18 -30.27 -21.54 33.63
CA LEU A 18 -29.50 -20.35 33.20
C LEU A 18 -29.04 -20.65 31.77
N PRO A 19 -29.42 -19.83 30.78
CA PRO A 19 -28.82 -19.96 29.47
C PRO A 19 -27.29 -19.86 29.66
N ALA A 20 -26.57 -20.91 29.26
CA ALA A 20 -25.11 -20.85 29.20
C ALA A 20 -24.78 -19.66 28.33
N ALA A 21 -24.41 -18.54 28.95
CA ALA A 21 -23.79 -17.43 28.24
C ALA A 21 -22.57 -18.06 27.57
N HIS A 22 -22.65 -18.25 26.25
CA HIS A 22 -21.50 -18.66 25.47
C HIS A 22 -20.47 -17.52 25.67
N ALA A 23 -19.48 -17.75 26.52
CA ALA A 23 -18.36 -16.85 26.66
C ALA A 23 -17.73 -16.77 25.27
N GLN A 24 -18.01 -15.68 24.56
CA GLN A 24 -17.45 -15.43 23.25
C GLN A 24 -15.94 -15.34 23.46
N ALA A 25 -15.19 -16.26 22.87
CA ALA A 25 -13.75 -16.24 22.94
C ALA A 25 -13.23 -14.85 22.53
N ALA A 26 -12.18 -14.36 23.19
CA ALA A 26 -11.60 -13.08 22.81
C ALA A 26 -11.21 -13.09 21.31
N PRO A 27 -11.49 -12.02 20.57
CA PRO A 27 -11.25 -11.98 19.14
C PRO A 27 -9.75 -12.18 18.82
N THR A 28 -9.48 -12.92 17.78
CA THR A 28 -8.13 -13.02 17.20
C THR A 28 -7.77 -11.67 16.59
N VAL A 29 -6.68 -11.06 17.07
CA VAL A 29 -6.20 -9.77 16.54
C VAL A 29 -5.44 -10.01 15.24
N VAL A 30 -5.88 -9.36 14.18
CA VAL A 30 -5.25 -9.36 12.86
C VAL A 30 -4.60 -8.01 12.63
N LYS A 31 -3.28 -8.00 12.57
CA LYS A 31 -2.48 -6.79 12.38
C LYS A 31 -2.15 -6.58 10.91
N ILE A 32 -2.34 -5.37 10.42
CA ILE A 32 -2.07 -4.96 9.04
C ILE A 32 -1.10 -3.79 9.04
N ALA A 33 0.03 -3.92 8.34
CA ALA A 33 1.00 -2.84 8.18
C ALA A 33 0.84 -2.18 6.80
N LEU A 34 0.74 -0.85 6.79
CA LEU A 34 0.61 -0.02 5.59
C LEU A 34 1.71 1.03 5.55
N THR A 35 2.21 1.32 4.36
CA THR A 35 3.25 2.33 4.15
C THR A 35 2.68 3.76 4.08
N GLN A 36 1.42 3.93 3.68
CA GLN A 36 0.77 5.23 3.54
C GLN A 36 0.11 5.68 4.85
N PRO A 37 0.07 7.01 5.11
CA PRO A 37 -0.60 7.58 6.27
C PRO A 37 -2.13 7.52 6.15
N THR A 38 -2.82 7.81 7.23
CA THR A 38 -4.26 8.11 7.23
C THR A 38 -4.54 9.29 6.28
N GLY A 39 -5.67 9.25 5.57
CA GLY A 39 -6.02 10.19 4.50
C GLY A 39 -5.58 9.74 3.11
N HIS A 40 -4.73 8.71 3.02
CA HIS A 40 -4.48 8.05 1.74
C HIS A 40 -5.61 7.05 1.43
N PRO A 41 -6.13 6.99 0.18
CA PRO A 41 -7.28 6.13 -0.15
C PRO A 41 -7.09 4.66 0.23
N THR A 42 -5.88 4.12 0.11
CA THR A 42 -5.57 2.74 0.52
C THR A 42 -5.77 2.55 2.01
N THR A 43 -5.19 3.44 2.83
CA THR A 43 -5.26 3.35 4.29
C THR A 43 -6.70 3.50 4.77
N ASP A 44 -7.44 4.45 4.20
CA ASP A 44 -8.81 4.72 4.59
C ASP A 44 -9.74 3.55 4.21
N LEU A 45 -9.55 2.91 3.05
CA LEU A 45 -10.31 1.72 2.66
C LEU A 45 -10.00 0.50 3.54
N ILE A 46 -8.74 0.30 3.92
CA ILE A 46 -8.36 -0.81 4.84
C ILE A 46 -8.92 -0.54 6.25
N ARG A 47 -8.78 0.67 6.78
CA ARG A 47 -9.32 1.06 8.09
C ARG A 47 -10.85 1.06 8.13
N GLY A 48 -11.47 1.42 7.02
CA GLY A 48 -12.94 1.47 6.87
C GLY A 48 -13.52 0.15 6.42
N GLN A 49 -13.59 -0.05 5.11
CA GLN A 49 -14.36 -1.13 4.49
C GLN A 49 -13.77 -2.52 4.77
N PHE A 50 -12.45 -2.72 4.61
CA PHE A 50 -11.83 -4.03 4.84
C PHE A 50 -12.04 -4.47 6.29
N LYS A 51 -11.66 -3.62 7.25
CA LYS A 51 -11.84 -3.86 8.69
C LYS A 51 -13.29 -4.19 9.02
N LYS A 52 -14.22 -3.32 8.65
CA LYS A 52 -15.66 -3.48 8.93
C LYS A 52 -16.18 -4.80 8.37
N THR A 53 -15.89 -5.08 7.10
CA THR A 53 -16.41 -6.30 6.43
C THR A 53 -15.89 -7.57 7.07
N ILE A 54 -14.59 -7.63 7.43
CA ILE A 54 -14.02 -8.81 8.11
C ILE A 54 -14.67 -8.99 9.50
N GLU A 55 -14.73 -7.94 10.30
CA GLU A 55 -15.28 -8.00 11.65
C GLU A 55 -16.76 -8.42 11.64
N GLU A 56 -17.56 -7.90 10.70
CA GLU A 56 -18.97 -8.26 10.53
C GLU A 56 -19.16 -9.69 10.01
N LYS A 57 -18.52 -10.07 8.90
CA LYS A 57 -18.68 -11.41 8.31
C LYS A 57 -18.17 -12.54 9.20
N THR A 58 -17.26 -12.23 10.12
CA THR A 58 -16.74 -13.21 11.09
C THR A 58 -17.44 -13.14 12.44
N ASN A 59 -18.52 -12.36 12.58
CA ASN A 59 -19.24 -12.17 13.84
C ASN A 59 -18.30 -11.79 15.00
N GLY A 60 -17.31 -10.92 14.74
CA GLY A 60 -16.35 -10.45 15.74
C GLY A 60 -15.27 -11.47 16.15
N ARG A 61 -15.15 -12.62 15.48
CA ARG A 61 -14.08 -13.60 15.77
C ARG A 61 -12.69 -13.06 15.44
N PHE A 62 -12.61 -12.13 14.49
CA PHE A 62 -11.39 -11.40 14.16
C PHE A 62 -11.59 -9.91 14.41
N ARG A 63 -10.55 -9.25 14.90
CA ARG A 63 -10.44 -7.80 15.07
C ARG A 63 -9.26 -7.29 14.30
N ILE A 64 -9.46 -6.25 13.49
CA ILE A 64 -8.42 -5.68 12.64
C ILE A 64 -7.75 -4.48 13.33
N ASP A 65 -6.44 -4.57 13.51
CA ASP A 65 -5.59 -3.47 13.98
C ASP A 65 -4.65 -3.01 12.84
N VAL A 66 -4.75 -1.73 12.44
CA VAL A 66 -4.00 -1.17 11.31
C VAL A 66 -2.87 -0.27 11.80
N PHE A 67 -1.67 -0.57 11.36
CA PHE A 67 -0.44 0.17 11.56
C PHE A 67 -0.07 0.87 10.25
N ASP A 68 -0.42 2.13 10.13
CA ASP A 68 -0.14 2.95 8.94
C ASP A 68 1.16 3.77 9.10
N ASN A 69 1.58 4.42 8.01
CA ASN A 69 2.74 5.32 7.99
C ASN A 69 4.00 4.71 8.62
N TYR A 70 4.28 3.45 8.27
CA TYR A 70 5.43 2.69 8.81
C TYR A 70 5.44 2.53 10.33
N SER A 71 4.30 2.73 11.03
CA SER A 71 4.24 2.64 12.50
C SER A 71 4.49 1.24 13.07
N PHE A 72 4.38 0.19 12.24
CA PHE A 72 4.80 -1.16 12.64
C PHE A 72 6.32 -1.33 12.65
N GLY A 73 7.03 -0.56 11.84
CA GLY A 73 8.48 -0.62 11.67
C GLY A 73 8.90 -0.44 10.21
N ASN A 74 10.19 -0.56 9.96
CA ASN A 74 10.75 -0.48 8.62
C ASN A 74 10.39 -1.72 7.77
N PHE A 75 10.81 -1.72 6.51
CA PHE A 75 10.56 -2.79 5.55
C PHE A 75 10.98 -4.18 6.07
N GLU A 76 12.17 -4.29 6.67
CA GLU A 76 12.70 -5.55 7.20
C GLU A 76 11.84 -6.08 8.34
N ALA A 77 11.39 -5.21 9.25
CA ALA A 77 10.50 -5.57 10.35
C ALA A 77 9.14 -6.05 9.85
N VAL A 78 8.60 -5.44 8.78
CA VAL A 78 7.35 -5.85 8.14
C VAL A 78 7.48 -7.25 7.55
N VAL A 79 8.53 -7.52 6.77
CA VAL A 79 8.75 -8.84 6.17
C VAL A 79 8.95 -9.91 7.24
N GLN A 80 9.80 -9.67 8.25
CA GLN A 80 9.98 -10.59 9.36
C GLN A 80 8.68 -10.81 10.16
N GLY A 81 7.91 -9.73 10.38
CA GLY A 81 6.60 -9.80 11.04
C GLY A 81 5.65 -10.76 10.34
N LEU A 82 5.58 -10.73 9.00
CA LEU A 82 4.78 -11.67 8.21
C LEU A 82 5.33 -13.11 8.30
N GLN A 83 6.65 -13.30 8.17
CA GLN A 83 7.29 -14.61 8.24
C GLN A 83 7.05 -15.31 9.58
N PHE A 84 7.16 -14.58 10.69
CA PHE A 84 6.96 -15.13 12.03
C PHE A 84 5.50 -15.14 12.50
N GLY A 85 4.58 -14.53 11.75
CA GLY A 85 3.17 -14.44 12.08
C GLY A 85 2.85 -13.40 13.16
N MET A 86 3.77 -12.50 13.47
CA MET A 86 3.53 -11.33 14.34
C MET A 86 2.69 -10.26 13.63
N LEU A 87 2.70 -10.26 12.31
CA LEU A 87 1.91 -9.46 11.40
C LEU A 87 1.16 -10.40 10.47
N GLN A 88 -0.12 -10.15 10.22
CA GLN A 88 -0.96 -11.02 9.39
C GLN A 88 -1.02 -10.54 7.95
N PHE A 89 -1.09 -9.23 7.75
CA PHE A 89 -1.09 -8.63 6.41
C PHE A 89 -0.18 -7.41 6.36
N ALA A 90 0.34 -7.14 5.19
CA ALA A 90 1.07 -5.90 4.89
C ALA A 90 0.94 -5.54 3.42
N GLN A 91 1.28 -4.29 3.11
CA GLN A 91 1.56 -3.89 1.73
C GLN A 91 2.99 -3.38 1.61
N GLU A 92 3.62 -3.64 0.46
CA GLU A 92 4.97 -3.14 0.21
C GLU A 92 5.23 -2.96 -1.29
N SER A 93 6.21 -2.08 -1.61
CA SER A 93 6.61 -1.81 -2.98
C SER A 93 7.40 -2.99 -3.57
N PRO A 94 7.23 -3.27 -4.87
CA PRO A 94 8.08 -4.22 -5.59
C PRO A 94 9.56 -3.86 -5.50
N SER A 95 9.90 -2.58 -5.48
CA SER A 95 11.27 -2.08 -5.31
C SER A 95 11.96 -2.65 -4.08
N ASN A 96 11.29 -2.58 -2.91
CA ASN A 96 11.81 -3.13 -1.66
C ASN A 96 11.81 -4.67 -1.69
N LEU A 97 10.75 -5.27 -2.23
CA LEU A 97 10.61 -6.73 -2.31
C LEU A 97 11.59 -7.38 -3.29
N SER A 98 12.19 -6.61 -4.20
CA SER A 98 13.15 -7.11 -5.21
C SER A 98 14.43 -7.72 -4.63
N ILE A 99 14.75 -7.43 -3.36
CA ILE A 99 15.87 -8.10 -2.66
C ILE A 99 15.60 -9.61 -2.45
N TYR A 100 14.32 -10.01 -2.39
CA TYR A 100 13.91 -11.43 -2.25
C TYR A 100 13.65 -12.09 -3.60
N ASP A 101 13.14 -11.34 -4.58
CA ASP A 101 12.99 -11.78 -5.97
C ASP A 101 13.27 -10.62 -6.94
N PRO A 102 14.45 -10.63 -7.61
CA PRO A 102 14.83 -9.58 -8.56
C PRO A 102 13.84 -9.35 -9.71
N LYS A 103 13.02 -10.35 -10.07
CA LYS A 103 11.99 -10.20 -11.12
C LYS A 103 10.98 -9.09 -10.78
N LEU A 104 10.79 -8.77 -9.50
CA LEU A 104 9.90 -7.69 -9.06
C LEU A 104 10.37 -6.30 -9.53
N MET A 105 11.64 -6.15 -9.90
CA MET A 105 12.16 -4.90 -10.48
C MET A 105 11.50 -4.51 -11.81
N ILE A 106 10.82 -5.44 -12.48
CA ILE A 106 10.08 -5.13 -13.72
C ILE A 106 9.07 -4.00 -13.51
N PHE A 107 8.45 -3.93 -12.32
CA PHE A 107 7.47 -2.88 -12.01
C PHE A 107 8.10 -1.49 -11.81
N ASP A 108 9.43 -1.42 -11.67
CA ASP A 108 10.17 -0.17 -11.53
C ASP A 108 10.64 0.38 -12.89
N LEU A 109 10.48 -0.39 -13.99
CA LEU A 109 10.92 0.04 -15.31
C LEU A 109 10.12 1.27 -15.78
N PRO A 110 10.80 2.39 -16.10
CA PRO A 110 10.12 3.62 -16.48
C PRO A 110 9.32 3.44 -17.78
N TYR A 111 8.11 4.03 -17.81
CA TYR A 111 7.21 3.99 -18.96
C TYR A 111 6.82 2.59 -19.44
N LEU A 112 6.91 1.59 -18.56
CA LEU A 112 6.46 0.21 -18.87
C LEU A 112 4.94 0.14 -18.99
N MET A 113 4.24 0.87 -18.13
CA MET A 113 2.77 0.90 -18.05
C MET A 113 2.30 2.30 -18.46
N PRO A 114 1.97 2.52 -19.73
CA PRO A 114 1.65 3.85 -20.25
C PRO A 114 0.28 4.38 -19.81
N ASP A 115 -0.61 3.50 -19.44
CA ASP A 115 -1.99 3.81 -19.04
C ASP A 115 -2.54 2.76 -18.07
N TYR A 116 -3.72 3.04 -17.52
CA TYR A 116 -4.36 2.16 -16.53
C TYR A 116 -4.85 0.82 -17.10
N ASP A 117 -5.13 0.72 -18.40
CA ASP A 117 -5.48 -0.55 -19.01
C ASP A 117 -4.26 -1.46 -19.06
N ALA A 118 -3.10 -0.94 -19.44
CA ALA A 118 -1.84 -1.66 -19.38
C ALA A 118 -1.49 -2.10 -17.96
N VAL A 119 -1.74 -1.22 -16.96
CA VAL A 119 -1.59 -1.57 -15.52
C VAL A 119 -2.45 -2.77 -15.17
N ASN A 120 -3.74 -2.73 -15.47
CA ASN A 120 -4.66 -3.81 -15.11
C ASN A 120 -4.30 -5.12 -15.83
N ILE A 121 -3.96 -5.07 -17.12
CA ILE A 121 -3.52 -6.24 -17.90
C ILE A 121 -2.27 -6.86 -17.27
N LEU A 122 -1.29 -6.06 -16.89
CA LEU A 122 -0.05 -6.56 -16.29
C LEU A 122 -0.29 -7.15 -14.91
N LEU A 123 -0.96 -6.42 -14.02
CA LEU A 123 -1.12 -6.81 -12.61
C LEU A 123 -2.08 -7.99 -12.42
N ASP A 124 -3.18 -8.06 -13.20
CA ASP A 124 -4.18 -9.13 -13.09
C ASP A 124 -3.92 -10.28 -14.07
N GLY A 125 -3.01 -10.08 -15.01
CA GLY A 125 -2.58 -11.07 -15.98
C GLY A 125 -1.66 -12.16 -15.41
N LYS A 126 -1.13 -12.99 -16.31
CA LYS A 126 -0.23 -14.10 -15.95
C LYS A 126 1.01 -13.62 -15.20
N VAL A 127 1.64 -12.55 -15.67
CA VAL A 127 2.88 -11.99 -15.08
C VAL A 127 2.63 -11.51 -13.65
N GLY A 128 1.60 -10.68 -13.43
CA GLY A 128 1.28 -10.16 -12.10
C GLY A 128 0.93 -11.28 -11.12
N LYS A 129 0.18 -12.30 -11.56
CA LYS A 129 -0.14 -13.48 -10.74
C LYS A 129 1.08 -14.32 -10.41
N GLU A 130 2.01 -14.50 -11.35
CA GLU A 130 3.27 -15.21 -11.09
C GLU A 130 4.13 -14.45 -10.08
N LEU A 131 4.30 -13.14 -10.31
CA LEU A 131 5.10 -12.29 -9.44
C LEU A 131 4.49 -12.10 -8.04
N SER A 132 3.16 -12.12 -7.89
CA SER A 132 2.53 -12.07 -6.58
C SER A 132 2.89 -13.28 -5.70
N ARG A 133 3.24 -14.42 -6.32
CA ARG A 133 3.64 -15.66 -5.63
C ARG A 133 5.14 -15.75 -5.35
N SER A 134 5.92 -14.81 -5.84
CA SER A 134 7.39 -14.85 -5.78
C SER A 134 7.97 -14.97 -4.36
N LEU A 135 7.19 -14.55 -3.36
CA LEU A 135 7.58 -14.56 -1.94
C LEU A 135 7.09 -15.79 -1.17
N GLU A 136 6.37 -16.73 -1.80
CA GLU A 136 5.88 -17.96 -1.14
C GLU A 136 7.01 -18.79 -0.54
N LYS A 137 8.17 -18.81 -1.20
CA LYS A 137 9.39 -19.51 -0.72
C LYS A 137 9.92 -18.99 0.62
N ILE A 138 9.53 -17.78 1.03
CA ILE A 138 9.90 -17.18 2.32
C ILE A 138 8.72 -17.07 3.29
N GLY A 139 7.63 -17.81 3.04
CA GLY A 139 6.47 -17.88 3.95
C GLY A 139 5.51 -16.68 3.83
N ILE A 140 5.51 -15.98 2.72
CA ILE A 140 4.64 -14.83 2.45
C ILE A 140 3.78 -15.11 1.22
N LYS A 141 2.47 -14.99 1.34
CA LYS A 141 1.50 -15.13 0.24
C LYS A 141 1.13 -13.76 -0.32
N GLY A 142 1.27 -13.57 -1.63
CA GLY A 142 0.71 -12.39 -2.30
C GLY A 142 -0.81 -12.55 -2.43
N MET A 143 -1.54 -11.58 -1.92
CA MET A 143 -3.00 -11.51 -2.04
C MET A 143 -3.42 -10.85 -3.36
N GLY A 144 -2.61 -9.95 -3.86
CA GLY A 144 -2.84 -9.20 -5.10
C GLY A 144 -2.18 -7.82 -5.08
N TRP A 145 -2.33 -7.09 -6.18
CA TRP A 145 -1.70 -5.80 -6.40
C TRP A 145 -2.68 -4.66 -6.15
N ILE A 146 -2.30 -3.72 -5.31
CA ILE A 146 -3.01 -2.45 -5.12
C ILE A 146 -2.27 -1.33 -5.84
N ALA A 147 -2.96 -0.23 -6.09
CA ALA A 147 -2.45 0.94 -6.80
C ALA A 147 -1.97 2.02 -5.83
N LEU A 148 -0.87 2.70 -6.12
CA LEU A 148 -0.60 4.02 -5.55
C LEU A 148 -0.77 5.13 -6.59
N GLY A 149 -0.67 4.79 -7.87
CA GLY A 149 -0.89 5.71 -8.98
C GLY A 149 0.37 6.04 -9.77
N THR A 150 0.22 6.98 -10.67
CA THR A 150 1.30 7.48 -11.50
C THR A 150 2.24 8.38 -10.69
N ARG A 151 3.54 8.22 -10.88
CA ARG A 151 4.52 9.07 -10.21
C ARG A 151 4.84 10.28 -11.05
N PHE A 152 4.99 11.39 -10.34
CA PHE A 152 5.32 12.70 -10.86
C PHE A 152 6.49 13.30 -10.08
N TYR A 153 7.12 14.35 -10.59
CA TYR A 153 8.11 15.11 -9.84
C TYR A 153 7.44 16.26 -9.09
N TRP A 154 7.66 16.30 -7.79
CA TRP A 154 7.29 17.40 -6.89
C TRP A 154 8.55 18.19 -6.58
N MET A 155 8.57 19.48 -6.97
CA MET A 155 9.79 20.25 -7.03
C MET A 155 9.66 21.55 -6.25
N ASN A 156 10.77 21.99 -5.62
CA ASN A 156 10.89 23.34 -5.05
C ASN A 156 11.33 24.38 -6.10
N LYS A 157 11.81 23.92 -7.26
CA LYS A 157 12.08 24.73 -8.45
C LYS A 157 11.54 24.00 -9.69
N PRO A 158 10.84 24.70 -10.59
CA PRO A 158 10.24 24.06 -11.76
C PRO A 158 11.30 23.60 -12.77
N PHE A 159 10.94 22.65 -13.61
CA PHE A 159 11.62 22.33 -14.86
C PHE A 159 10.61 21.95 -15.94
N HIS A 160 10.91 22.24 -17.20
CA HIS A 160 10.07 21.95 -18.38
C HIS A 160 10.79 21.02 -19.36
N THR A 161 12.10 20.90 -19.23
CA THR A 161 12.96 20.09 -20.11
C THR A 161 13.94 19.25 -19.28
N MET A 162 14.48 18.20 -19.87
CA MET A 162 15.51 17.39 -19.23
C MET A 162 16.80 18.17 -19.01
N ALA A 163 17.10 19.15 -19.89
CA ALA A 163 18.23 20.04 -19.73
C ALA A 163 18.11 20.93 -18.48
N GLU A 164 16.93 21.47 -18.19
CA GLU A 164 16.67 22.24 -16.96
C GLU A 164 16.73 21.38 -15.70
N ALA A 165 16.30 20.11 -15.77
CA ALA A 165 16.37 19.16 -14.66
C ALA A 165 17.78 18.67 -14.33
N LYS A 166 18.75 18.94 -15.23
CA LYS A 166 20.12 18.45 -15.10
C LYS A 166 20.75 18.88 -13.78
N SER A 167 21.38 17.89 -13.10
CA SER A 167 22.09 18.06 -11.82
C SER A 167 21.21 18.40 -10.62
N MET A 168 19.87 18.46 -10.76
CA MET A 168 18.97 18.61 -9.62
C MET A 168 19.08 17.39 -8.70
N LYS A 169 19.15 17.62 -7.40
CA LYS A 169 19.16 16.55 -6.40
C LYS A 169 17.73 16.09 -6.14
N ILE A 170 17.44 14.86 -6.48
CA ILE A 170 16.11 14.27 -6.36
C ILE A 170 16.12 13.15 -5.33
N ARG A 171 15.19 13.20 -4.39
CA ARG A 171 14.96 12.04 -3.52
C ARG A 171 14.44 10.91 -4.38
N ALA A 172 15.17 9.82 -4.43
CA ALA A 172 14.80 8.58 -5.12
C ALA A 172 14.70 7.42 -4.12
N THR A 173 13.97 6.38 -4.47
CA THR A 173 13.96 5.13 -3.71
C THR A 173 15.34 4.44 -3.83
N ALA A 174 15.61 3.47 -2.95
CA ALA A 174 16.85 2.69 -3.00
C ALA A 174 16.89 1.68 -4.16
N SER A 175 15.83 1.57 -4.97
CA SER A 175 15.79 0.71 -6.15
C SER A 175 16.90 1.07 -7.13
N LYS A 176 17.63 0.06 -7.61
CA LYS A 176 18.66 0.23 -8.64
C LYS A 176 18.08 0.83 -9.92
N VAL A 177 16.85 0.46 -10.28
CA VAL A 177 16.14 0.98 -11.46
C VAL A 177 15.84 2.46 -11.28
N HIS A 178 15.30 2.88 -10.13
CA HIS A 178 15.00 4.30 -9.86
C HIS A 178 16.26 5.16 -9.84
N ILE A 179 17.33 4.66 -9.25
CA ILE A 179 18.65 5.35 -9.25
C ILE A 179 19.17 5.52 -10.69
N SER A 180 19.10 4.45 -11.50
CA SER A 180 19.53 4.49 -12.90
C SER A 180 18.66 5.41 -13.75
N MET A 181 17.35 5.38 -13.58
CA MET A 181 16.40 6.27 -14.24
C MET A 181 16.67 7.75 -13.91
N THR A 182 16.81 8.07 -12.62
CA THR A 182 17.10 9.45 -12.17
C THR A 182 18.40 9.97 -12.80
N LYS A 183 19.44 9.13 -12.86
CA LYS A 183 20.71 9.46 -13.54
C LYS A 183 20.55 9.60 -15.05
N ALA A 184 19.74 8.73 -15.70
CA ALA A 184 19.47 8.82 -17.13
C ALA A 184 18.75 10.11 -17.51
N PHE A 185 17.96 10.67 -16.59
CA PHE A 185 17.32 12.00 -16.72
C PHE A 185 18.30 13.17 -16.41
N GLY A 186 19.57 12.88 -16.15
CA GLY A 186 20.60 13.89 -15.84
C GLY A 186 20.52 14.41 -14.41
N MET A 187 19.65 13.87 -13.55
CA MET A 187 19.47 14.28 -12.17
C MET A 187 20.39 13.49 -11.21
N ASN A 188 20.54 13.97 -9.98
CA ASN A 188 21.34 13.35 -8.94
C ASN A 188 20.44 12.66 -7.91
N PRO A 189 20.34 11.31 -7.88
CA PRO A 189 19.52 10.59 -6.92
C PRO A 189 20.12 10.67 -5.51
N MET A 190 19.26 10.96 -4.54
CA MET A 190 19.58 11.00 -3.11
C MET A 190 18.66 10.03 -2.37
N ALA A 191 19.25 9.12 -1.58
CA ALA A 191 18.46 8.29 -0.65
C ALA A 191 18.11 9.16 0.57
N TRP A 192 16.82 9.15 0.95
CA TRP A 192 16.35 9.95 2.08
C TRP A 192 15.09 9.35 2.71
N SER A 193 15.04 9.33 4.06
CA SER A 193 13.86 8.90 4.83
C SER A 193 12.92 10.07 5.14
N GLU A 194 13.46 11.25 5.48
CA GLU A 194 12.73 12.44 5.92
C GLU A 194 12.48 13.40 4.75
N THR A 195 11.61 12.99 3.81
CA THR A 195 11.41 13.70 2.53
C THR A 195 10.90 15.13 2.72
N PHE A 196 9.90 15.35 3.59
CA PHE A 196 9.35 16.69 3.83
C PHE A 196 10.42 17.66 4.35
N THR A 197 11.17 17.26 5.36
CA THR A 197 12.25 18.07 5.94
C THR A 197 13.36 18.36 4.92
N ALA A 198 13.74 17.38 4.12
CA ALA A 198 14.77 17.56 3.08
C ALA A 198 14.36 18.56 2.00
N LEU A 199 13.09 18.53 1.57
CA LEU A 199 12.51 19.50 0.65
C LEU A 199 12.45 20.89 1.27
N GLN A 200 11.97 21.01 2.51
CA GLN A 200 11.85 22.27 3.24
C GLN A 200 13.22 22.96 3.43
N GLN A 201 14.26 22.18 3.73
CA GLN A 201 15.63 22.68 3.90
C GLN A 201 16.38 22.87 2.58
N GLY A 202 15.80 22.49 1.44
CA GLY A 202 16.45 22.56 0.12
C GLY A 202 17.64 21.59 -0.04
N THR A 203 17.77 20.57 0.83
CA THR A 203 18.79 19.52 0.70
C THR A 203 18.58 18.71 -0.59
N VAL A 204 17.33 18.51 -0.98
CA VAL A 204 16.91 18.00 -2.28
C VAL A 204 16.05 19.06 -2.99
N ALA A 205 16.12 19.09 -4.32
CA ALA A 205 15.34 19.99 -5.16
C ALA A 205 13.94 19.45 -5.43
N GLY A 206 13.73 18.15 -5.23
CA GLY A 206 12.46 17.51 -5.50
C GLY A 206 12.45 16.04 -5.09
N VAL A 207 11.28 15.45 -5.28
CA VAL A 207 10.98 14.02 -5.05
C VAL A 207 10.11 13.50 -6.17
N ASP A 208 10.29 12.24 -6.56
CA ASP A 208 9.37 11.52 -7.40
C ASP A 208 8.43 10.68 -6.50
N VAL A 209 7.13 10.95 -6.59
CA VAL A 209 6.11 10.23 -5.82
C VAL A 209 4.73 10.39 -6.47
N ASP A 210 3.83 9.45 -6.24
CA ASP A 210 2.45 9.56 -6.71
C ASP A 210 1.69 10.70 -6.00
N ILE A 211 0.64 11.18 -6.67
CA ILE A 211 -0.08 12.38 -6.21
C ILE A 211 -0.83 12.16 -4.89
N HIS A 212 -1.36 10.95 -4.66
CA HIS A 212 -2.12 10.65 -3.45
C HIS A 212 -1.20 10.65 -2.22
N SER A 213 -0.02 10.01 -2.35
CA SER A 213 1.01 9.99 -1.30
C SER A 213 1.55 11.39 -1.04
N ALA A 214 1.82 12.17 -2.10
CA ALA A 214 2.31 13.54 -1.95
C ALA A 214 1.32 14.44 -1.20
N VAL A 215 0.04 14.37 -1.55
CA VAL A 215 -1.01 15.17 -0.89
C VAL A 215 -1.21 14.73 0.55
N SER A 216 -1.25 13.42 0.82
CA SER A 216 -1.39 12.89 2.19
C SER A 216 -0.21 13.24 3.10
N ALA A 217 0.98 13.42 2.52
CA ALA A 217 2.19 13.84 3.22
C ALA A 217 2.43 15.36 3.16
N ASN A 218 1.48 16.15 2.66
CA ASN A 218 1.55 17.61 2.50
C ASN A 218 2.79 18.10 1.72
N LEU A 219 3.34 17.30 0.79
CA LEU A 219 4.56 17.66 0.07
C LEU A 219 4.38 18.92 -0.81
N HIS A 220 3.16 19.22 -1.25
CA HIS A 220 2.83 20.40 -2.04
C HIS A 220 3.08 21.72 -1.29
N GLU A 221 3.18 21.71 0.04
CA GLU A 221 3.51 22.90 0.84
C GLU A 221 5.00 23.30 0.74
N VAL A 222 5.89 22.34 0.50
CA VAL A 222 7.34 22.53 0.43
C VAL A 222 7.91 22.28 -0.97
N ALA A 223 7.11 21.74 -1.88
CA ALA A 223 7.43 21.47 -3.28
C ALA A 223 6.24 21.88 -4.17
N PRO A 224 6.02 23.20 -4.38
CA PRO A 224 4.80 23.72 -5.01
C PRO A 224 4.73 23.54 -6.53
N HIS A 225 5.74 22.94 -7.16
CA HIS A 225 5.76 22.68 -8.60
C HIS A 225 5.57 21.19 -8.86
N LEU A 226 4.45 20.82 -9.49
CA LEU A 226 4.12 19.46 -9.89
C LEU A 226 4.39 19.27 -11.38
N VAL A 227 5.45 18.55 -11.72
CA VAL A 227 5.76 18.21 -13.12
C VAL A 227 5.13 16.89 -13.49
N LEU A 228 4.16 16.90 -14.39
CA LEU A 228 3.41 15.74 -14.86
C LEU A 228 4.24 14.85 -15.81
N SER A 229 5.33 14.31 -15.30
CA SER A 229 6.26 13.46 -16.07
C SER A 229 5.71 12.08 -16.39
N GLY A 230 4.88 11.50 -15.52
CA GLY A 230 4.28 10.18 -15.72
C GLY A 230 5.29 9.07 -16.00
N HIS A 231 6.45 9.13 -15.36
CA HIS A 231 7.61 8.31 -15.71
C HIS A 231 7.50 6.85 -15.27
N PHE A 232 6.69 6.54 -14.24
CA PHE A 232 6.24 5.17 -13.99
C PHE A 232 5.01 5.10 -13.07
N TYR A 233 4.38 3.95 -13.05
CA TYR A 233 3.24 3.62 -12.21
C TYR A 233 3.68 2.78 -11.03
N THR A 234 3.15 3.04 -9.84
CA THR A 234 3.54 2.35 -8.61
C THR A 234 2.46 1.38 -8.16
N PRO A 235 2.59 0.06 -8.45
CA PRO A 235 1.80 -0.95 -7.76
C PRO A 235 2.46 -1.29 -6.42
N HIS A 236 1.67 -1.71 -5.44
CA HIS A 236 2.18 -2.37 -4.24
C HIS A 236 1.59 -3.77 -4.11
N LEU A 237 2.38 -4.72 -3.65
CA LEU A 237 1.90 -6.05 -3.33
C LEU A 237 1.24 -6.03 -1.96
N PHE A 238 -0.04 -6.42 -1.90
CA PHE A 238 -0.69 -6.74 -0.64
C PHE A 238 -0.40 -8.19 -0.29
N MET A 239 0.17 -8.41 0.89
CA MET A 239 0.76 -9.68 1.31
C MET A 239 0.10 -10.19 2.57
N ALA A 240 0.13 -11.51 2.75
CA ALA A 240 -0.32 -12.18 3.96
C ALA A 240 0.79 -13.11 4.50
N SER A 241 0.83 -13.27 5.81
CA SER A 241 1.58 -14.34 6.45
C SER A 241 1.02 -15.70 5.99
N ALA A 242 1.85 -16.55 5.39
CA ALA A 242 1.44 -17.91 5.01
C ALA A 242 0.97 -18.68 6.24
N LYS A 243 1.69 -18.55 7.35
CA LYS A 243 1.35 -19.19 8.64
C LYS A 243 -0.05 -18.80 9.13
N PHE A 244 -0.43 -17.52 9.00
CA PHE A 244 -1.77 -17.06 9.35
C PHE A 244 -2.82 -17.62 8.40
N MET A 245 -2.63 -17.48 7.10
CA MET A 245 -3.59 -17.96 6.10
C MET A 245 -3.83 -19.48 6.18
N ASP A 246 -2.78 -20.24 6.48
CA ASP A 246 -2.86 -21.69 6.62
C ASP A 246 -3.55 -22.14 7.93
N SER A 247 -3.56 -21.28 8.95
CA SER A 247 -4.27 -21.53 10.22
C SER A 247 -5.76 -21.26 10.15
N LEU A 248 -6.23 -20.56 9.13
CA LEU A 248 -7.65 -20.22 8.97
C LEU A 248 -8.48 -21.41 8.52
N SER A 249 -9.72 -21.48 8.99
CA SER A 249 -10.72 -22.35 8.40
C SER A 249 -10.91 -22.03 6.91
N PRO A 250 -11.36 -22.97 6.07
CA PRO A 250 -11.67 -22.68 4.66
C PRO A 250 -12.67 -21.52 4.50
N GLU A 251 -13.64 -21.41 5.39
CA GLU A 251 -14.65 -20.35 5.40
C GLU A 251 -14.01 -18.99 5.72
N ASP A 252 -13.22 -18.90 6.78
CA ASP A 252 -12.55 -17.66 7.16
C ASP A 252 -11.56 -17.20 6.10
N ARG A 253 -10.77 -18.13 5.56
CA ARG A 253 -9.85 -17.84 4.46
C ARG A 253 -10.59 -17.20 3.29
N LYS A 254 -11.73 -17.80 2.89
CA LYS A 254 -12.56 -17.27 1.80
C LYS A 254 -13.06 -15.86 2.11
N ILE A 255 -13.49 -15.59 3.36
CA ILE A 255 -13.92 -14.24 3.77
C ILE A 255 -12.79 -13.23 3.58
N PHE A 256 -11.56 -13.54 4.01
CA PHE A 256 -10.41 -12.63 3.82
C PHE A 256 -10.07 -12.41 2.35
N GLU A 257 -10.03 -13.48 1.55
CA GLU A 257 -9.69 -13.42 0.12
C GLU A 257 -10.73 -12.63 -0.69
N GLU A 258 -12.02 -12.91 -0.48
CA GLU A 258 -13.09 -12.20 -1.18
C GLU A 258 -13.19 -10.73 -0.77
N THR A 259 -13.04 -10.46 0.54
CA THR A 259 -13.05 -9.06 1.03
C THR A 259 -11.88 -8.28 0.46
N PHE A 260 -10.68 -8.88 0.41
CA PHE A 260 -9.54 -8.21 -0.21
C PHE A 260 -9.78 -7.95 -1.70
N ALA A 261 -10.27 -8.94 -2.44
CA ALA A 261 -10.54 -8.80 -3.88
C ALA A 261 -11.57 -7.70 -4.18
N GLU A 262 -12.58 -7.52 -3.32
CA GLU A 262 -13.56 -6.43 -3.42
C GLU A 262 -12.90 -5.08 -3.15
N VAL A 263 -12.19 -4.97 -2.02
CA VAL A 263 -11.50 -3.72 -1.61
C VAL A 263 -10.43 -3.32 -2.63
N GLN A 264 -9.69 -4.28 -3.20
CA GLN A 264 -8.70 -4.04 -4.25
C GLN A 264 -9.31 -3.34 -5.48
N LYS A 265 -10.47 -3.79 -5.95
CA LYS A 265 -11.16 -3.18 -7.10
C LYS A 265 -11.56 -1.73 -6.79
N ILE A 266 -12.15 -1.51 -5.61
CA ILE A 266 -12.56 -0.17 -5.17
C ILE A 266 -11.33 0.73 -5.04
N GLN A 267 -10.26 0.23 -4.44
CA GLN A 267 -9.01 0.95 -4.20
C GLN A 267 -8.35 1.38 -5.52
N ARG A 268 -8.22 0.47 -6.50
CA ARG A 268 -7.67 0.82 -7.82
C ARG A 268 -8.52 1.87 -8.53
N SER A 269 -9.85 1.71 -8.51
CA SER A 269 -10.77 2.69 -9.07
C SER A 269 -10.64 4.05 -8.39
N ALA A 270 -10.54 4.09 -7.07
CA ALA A 270 -10.41 5.33 -6.30
C ALA A 270 -9.09 6.07 -6.64
N ILE A 271 -7.98 5.36 -6.76
CA ILE A 271 -6.69 5.94 -7.18
C ILE A 271 -6.80 6.50 -8.59
N HIS A 272 -7.29 5.69 -9.53
CA HIS A 272 -7.41 6.10 -10.94
C HIS A 272 -8.30 7.35 -11.10
N THR A 273 -9.54 7.28 -10.57
CA THR A 273 -10.48 8.40 -10.73
C THR A 273 -10.13 9.61 -9.85
N GLY A 274 -9.35 9.38 -8.78
CA GLY A 274 -8.89 10.43 -7.87
C GLY A 274 -7.73 11.25 -8.42
N GLU A 275 -6.84 10.67 -9.22
CA GLU A 275 -5.62 11.32 -9.71
C GLU A 275 -5.94 12.62 -10.46
N GLN A 276 -6.81 12.58 -11.47
CA GLN A 276 -7.17 13.77 -12.25
C GLN A 276 -7.87 14.83 -11.38
N LYS A 277 -8.78 14.41 -10.51
CA LYS A 277 -9.47 15.31 -9.59
C LYS A 277 -8.50 16.01 -8.63
N LEU A 278 -7.47 15.30 -8.16
CA LEU A 278 -6.44 15.89 -7.31
C LEU A 278 -5.57 16.89 -8.08
N ILE A 279 -5.20 16.61 -9.33
CA ILE A 279 -4.48 17.56 -10.19
C ILE A 279 -5.29 18.86 -10.33
N GLU A 280 -6.57 18.78 -10.66
CA GLU A 280 -7.44 19.93 -10.78
C GLU A 280 -7.58 20.72 -9.48
N LYS A 281 -7.76 19.99 -8.35
CA LYS A 281 -7.83 20.61 -7.01
C LYS A 281 -6.54 21.34 -6.65
N LEU A 282 -5.38 20.74 -6.88
CA LEU A 282 -4.08 21.34 -6.59
C LEU A 282 -3.83 22.58 -7.44
N ARG A 283 -4.19 22.54 -8.73
CA ARG A 283 -4.15 23.72 -9.63
C ARG A 283 -5.01 24.86 -9.08
N ALA A 284 -6.22 24.55 -8.62
CA ALA A 284 -7.11 25.53 -8.00
C ALA A 284 -6.58 26.08 -6.66
N GLN A 285 -5.74 25.33 -5.96
CA GLN A 285 -5.09 25.75 -4.71
C GLN A 285 -3.77 26.53 -4.93
N GLY A 286 -3.37 26.78 -6.20
CA GLY A 286 -2.19 27.56 -6.53
C GLY A 286 -0.89 26.72 -6.68
N VAL A 287 -0.99 25.39 -6.70
CA VAL A 287 0.15 24.54 -7.09
C VAL A 287 0.44 24.75 -8.57
N ASP A 288 1.70 25.01 -8.91
CA ASP A 288 2.14 25.15 -10.28
C ASP A 288 2.23 23.78 -10.96
N VAL A 289 1.19 23.43 -11.72
CA VAL A 289 1.07 22.14 -12.41
C VAL A 289 1.63 22.27 -13.82
N ILE A 290 2.77 21.65 -14.05
CA ILE A 290 3.57 21.74 -15.28
C ILE A 290 3.31 20.51 -16.14
N GLU A 291 2.80 20.73 -17.34
CA GLU A 291 2.69 19.74 -18.39
C GLU A 291 3.93 19.81 -19.29
N LEU A 292 4.64 18.68 -19.43
CA LEU A 292 5.77 18.61 -20.35
C LEU A 292 5.29 18.68 -21.79
N SER A 293 6.02 19.43 -22.64
CA SER A 293 5.74 19.38 -24.08
C SER A 293 5.89 17.96 -24.63
N PRO A 294 5.25 17.63 -25.76
CA PRO A 294 5.41 16.31 -26.39
C PRO A 294 6.88 15.94 -26.63
N GLU A 295 7.71 16.89 -27.01
CA GLU A 295 9.15 16.73 -27.28
C GLU A 295 9.91 16.43 -25.99
N ALA A 296 9.68 17.22 -24.93
CA ALA A 296 10.31 17.01 -23.62
C ALA A 296 9.87 15.65 -23.04
N ARG A 297 8.59 15.30 -23.13
CA ARG A 297 8.08 14.01 -22.68
C ARG A 297 8.73 12.85 -23.45
N ALA A 298 8.91 12.99 -24.76
CA ALA A 298 9.59 11.98 -25.58
C ALA A 298 11.06 11.82 -25.21
N GLU A 299 11.75 12.91 -24.86
CA GLU A 299 13.14 12.89 -24.40
C GLU A 299 13.26 12.07 -23.08
N PHE A 300 12.45 12.38 -22.06
CA PHE A 300 12.39 11.61 -20.81
C PHE A 300 12.05 10.13 -21.07
N MET A 301 11.06 9.85 -21.92
CA MET A 301 10.64 8.48 -22.23
C MET A 301 11.77 7.69 -22.91
N ASN A 302 12.46 8.28 -23.88
CA ASN A 302 13.56 7.63 -24.59
C ASN A 302 14.73 7.36 -23.64
N ALA A 303 15.11 8.33 -22.81
CA ALA A 303 16.15 8.16 -21.79
C ALA A 303 15.77 7.09 -20.75
N GLY A 304 14.50 7.09 -20.29
CA GLY A 304 13.98 6.09 -19.36
C GLY A 304 13.98 4.68 -19.95
N LYS A 305 13.47 4.49 -21.16
CA LYS A 305 13.46 3.17 -21.81
C LYS A 305 14.85 2.65 -22.17
N ALA A 306 15.81 3.54 -22.36
CA ALA A 306 17.19 3.13 -22.69
C ALA A 306 17.85 2.31 -21.58
N ILE A 307 17.42 2.46 -20.30
CA ILE A 307 17.98 1.69 -19.19
C ILE A 307 17.42 0.27 -19.08
N TRP A 308 16.34 -0.08 -19.80
CA TRP A 308 15.69 -1.41 -19.64
C TRP A 308 16.64 -2.57 -19.90
N LYS A 309 17.59 -2.39 -20.82
CA LYS A 309 18.60 -3.41 -21.15
C LYS A 309 19.57 -3.74 -20.01
N ASP A 310 19.60 -2.93 -18.96
CA ASP A 310 20.51 -3.06 -17.82
C ASP A 310 19.89 -3.88 -16.68
N PHE A 311 18.60 -4.24 -16.83
CA PHE A 311 17.79 -4.98 -15.87
C PHE A 311 17.04 -6.14 -16.51
#